data_ebd33bf029f463f8748b2348fdd86ecb
#
_entry.id   ebd33bf029f463f8748b2348fdd86ecb
#
_cell.length_a   1.000
_cell.length_b   1.000
_cell.length_c   1.000
_cell.angle_alpha   90.00
_cell.angle_beta   90.00
_cell.angle_gamma   90.00
#
_symmetry.space_group_name_H-M   'P 1'
#
loop_
_entity.id
_entity.type
_entity.pdbx_description
1 polymer ?
#
loop_
_entity_poly.entity_id
_entity_poly.type
_entity_poly.pdbx_seq_one_letter_code
_entity_poly.pdbx_strand_id
1 'polypeptide(L)'
;MRSASRFLIFVCLVGCSLGTRVARADDPSTQTPPVLLQMIRDDAIHRDLGLSASQVAQVVRVLDEIDGPWFRARNLPVDQQREKIAELTAQLESALAGILSLEQRSRVNQLICQALGTRMVLRDDVVSALGLSADTVLAFREAFQETDRRAAEIQKKLSANELDAQAANEEVNQLKAKERQTLVKLLSNEQKASIGELTGEAFDFSQVRRTYPLAPELSGEGATWIQGGPLTLEELRGKVVAVHFYAFQCINCQRNFPHYQAWHESYADKGLVIIGIQTPETATERNFDRVAAAVKSDEIEYPVLMDAQSENWKS
;
A
#
# COMPACT_ATOMS: atom_id res chain seq x y z
N MET A 1 4.43 -31.75 -13.71
CA MET A 1 5.01 -30.51 -13.23
C MET A 1 3.83 -29.59 -12.87
N ARG A 2 3.54 -29.46 -11.60
CA ARG A 2 2.33 -28.78 -11.09
C ARG A 2 2.70 -27.34 -10.71
N SER A 3 2.04 -26.39 -11.37
CA SER A 3 2.11 -24.96 -11.09
C SER A 3 1.58 -24.69 -9.68
N ALA A 4 2.44 -24.27 -8.77
CA ALA A 4 2.05 -23.81 -7.45
C ALA A 4 1.46 -22.40 -7.58
N SER A 5 0.15 -22.30 -7.50
CA SER A 5 -0.59 -21.05 -7.42
C SER A 5 -0.18 -20.31 -6.14
N ARG A 6 0.62 -19.26 -6.28
CA ARG A 6 0.97 -18.36 -5.16
C ARG A 6 -0.24 -17.47 -4.88
N PHE A 7 -1.11 -17.91 -4.00
CA PHE A 7 -2.10 -17.03 -3.37
C PHE A 7 -1.36 -16.02 -2.50
N LEU A 8 -1.23 -14.79 -2.99
CA LEU A 8 -0.84 -13.66 -2.16
C LEU A 8 -1.99 -13.41 -1.18
N ILE A 9 -1.77 -13.78 0.08
CA ILE A 9 -2.68 -13.44 1.17
C ILE A 9 -2.56 -11.94 1.39
N PHE A 10 -3.59 -11.18 1.04
CA PHE A 10 -3.74 -9.79 1.43
C PHE A 10 -4.03 -9.75 2.94
N VAL A 11 -2.97 -9.85 3.73
CA VAL A 11 -3.02 -9.51 5.15
C VAL A 11 -2.59 -8.05 5.21
N CYS A 12 -3.54 -7.15 5.46
CA CYS A 12 -3.21 -5.79 5.90
C CYS A 12 -2.46 -5.91 7.23
N LEU A 13 -1.13 -6.04 7.16
CA LEU A 13 -0.26 -5.89 8.31
C LEU A 13 -0.18 -4.40 8.65
N VAL A 14 -1.08 -3.95 9.52
CA VAL A 14 -0.82 -2.74 10.30
C VAL A 14 0.30 -3.10 11.26
N GLY A 15 1.50 -2.58 10.99
CA GLY A 15 2.68 -2.80 11.84
C GLY A 15 2.42 -2.33 13.27
N CYS A 16 2.24 -3.27 14.18
CA CYS A 16 2.25 -3.01 15.62
C CYS A 16 3.70 -2.86 16.10
N SER A 17 4.11 -1.62 16.37
CA SER A 17 5.22 -1.35 17.26
C SER A 17 4.76 -1.55 18.70
N LEU A 18 5.41 -2.46 19.43
CA LEU A 18 5.18 -2.78 20.83
C LEU A 18 5.42 -1.56 21.73
N GLY A 19 4.35 -1.02 22.28
CA GLY A 19 4.35 -0.10 23.39
C GLY A 19 3.16 -0.43 24.29
N THR A 20 3.41 -1.00 25.46
CA THR A 20 2.43 -1.31 26.48
C THR A 20 1.75 -0.03 26.97
N ARG A 21 0.52 0.24 26.49
CA ARG A 21 -0.40 1.18 27.15
C ARG A 21 -1.81 0.58 27.18
N VAL A 22 -2.39 0.65 28.36
CA VAL A 22 -3.75 0.24 28.70
C VAL A 22 -4.75 0.87 27.74
N ALA A 23 -5.48 0.03 27.01
CA ALA A 23 -6.47 0.41 26.02
C ALA A 23 -7.69 1.05 26.69
N ARG A 24 -8.05 2.24 26.21
CA ARG A 24 -9.37 2.86 26.38
C ARG A 24 -10.01 3.04 25.00
N ALA A 25 -11.12 2.40 24.82
CA ALA A 25 -12.31 2.75 24.04
C ALA A 25 -12.27 3.05 22.53
N ASP A 26 -11.19 2.89 21.77
CA ASP A 26 -11.24 2.86 20.29
C ASP A 26 -10.26 1.83 19.77
N ASP A 27 -10.70 0.57 19.77
CA ASP A 27 -9.91 -0.57 19.31
C ASP A 27 -9.70 -0.50 17.78
N PRO A 28 -8.43 -0.57 17.31
CA PRO A 28 -8.09 -0.55 15.87
C PRO A 28 -8.80 -1.59 15.03
N SER A 29 -9.24 -2.69 15.63
CA SER A 29 -9.85 -3.84 14.96
C SER A 29 -11.25 -3.57 14.39
N THR A 30 -11.89 -2.45 14.76
CA THR A 30 -13.27 -2.16 14.36
C THR A 30 -13.38 -1.24 13.14
N GLN A 31 -12.26 -0.79 12.57
CA GLN A 31 -12.28 0.10 11.42
C GLN A 31 -12.12 -0.67 10.11
N THR A 32 -12.87 -0.22 9.10
CA THR A 32 -12.72 -0.76 7.74
C THR A 32 -11.37 -0.34 7.15
N PRO A 33 -10.59 -1.27 6.56
CA PRO A 33 -9.36 -0.92 5.85
C PRO A 33 -9.63 0.13 4.75
N PRO A 34 -8.67 0.99 4.42
CA PRO A 34 -8.81 2.02 3.37
C PRO A 34 -8.75 1.41 1.97
N VAL A 35 -9.65 0.45 1.69
CA VAL A 35 -9.63 -0.33 0.43
C VAL A 35 -9.80 0.55 -0.79
N LEU A 36 -10.57 1.65 -0.70
CA LEU A 36 -10.74 2.58 -1.81
C LEU A 36 -9.41 3.23 -2.20
N LEU A 37 -8.65 3.76 -1.23
CA LEU A 37 -7.32 4.34 -1.47
C LEU A 37 -6.36 3.34 -2.11
N GLN A 38 -6.50 2.05 -1.80
CA GLN A 38 -5.65 1.01 -2.34
C GLN A 38 -6.06 0.59 -3.75
N MET A 39 -7.35 0.31 -3.98
CA MET A 39 -7.78 -0.33 -5.22
C MET A 39 -7.97 0.64 -6.39
N ILE A 40 -8.44 1.88 -6.16
CA ILE A 40 -8.86 2.80 -7.22
C ILE A 40 -7.73 3.22 -8.18
N ARG A 41 -6.49 2.95 -7.81
CA ARG A 41 -5.31 3.25 -8.62
C ARG A 41 -4.94 2.17 -9.63
N ASP A 42 -5.61 1.01 -9.57
CA ASP A 42 -5.29 -0.14 -10.41
C ASP A 42 -6.09 -0.18 -11.70
N ASP A 43 -5.42 -0.49 -12.79
CA ASP A 43 -6.03 -0.55 -14.13
C ASP A 43 -7.12 -1.63 -14.24
N ALA A 44 -7.05 -2.71 -13.43
CA ALA A 44 -8.10 -3.73 -13.40
C ALA A 44 -9.40 -3.15 -12.85
N ILE A 45 -9.32 -2.29 -11.85
CA ILE A 45 -10.47 -1.56 -11.31
C ILE A 45 -11.00 -0.55 -12.34
N HIS A 46 -10.11 0.20 -13.02
CA HIS A 46 -10.54 1.13 -14.07
C HIS A 46 -11.30 0.42 -15.19
N ARG A 47 -10.85 -0.78 -15.60
CA ARG A 47 -11.54 -1.59 -16.62
C ARG A 47 -12.89 -2.12 -16.14
N ASP A 48 -12.98 -2.62 -14.91
CA ASP A 48 -14.23 -3.10 -14.31
C ASP A 48 -15.27 -1.98 -14.20
N LEU A 49 -14.84 -0.78 -13.84
CA LEU A 49 -15.67 0.43 -13.79
C LEU A 49 -16.01 1.00 -15.18
N GLY A 50 -15.41 0.51 -16.26
CA GLY A 50 -15.58 1.06 -17.60
C GLY A 50 -15.17 2.53 -17.72
N LEU A 51 -14.08 2.94 -17.06
CA LEU A 51 -13.63 4.33 -17.07
C LEU A 51 -13.13 4.73 -18.46
N SER A 52 -13.55 5.89 -18.94
CA SER A 52 -12.96 6.52 -20.11
C SER A 52 -11.53 7.01 -19.82
N ALA A 53 -10.71 7.18 -20.86
CA ALA A 53 -9.37 7.73 -20.72
C ALA A 53 -9.35 9.10 -19.99
N SER A 54 -10.37 9.94 -20.23
CA SER A 54 -10.51 11.21 -19.54
C SER A 54 -10.79 11.04 -18.04
N GLN A 55 -11.63 10.07 -17.65
CA GLN A 55 -11.92 9.78 -16.24
C GLN A 55 -10.66 9.20 -15.55
N VAL A 56 -9.95 8.29 -16.19
CA VAL A 56 -8.67 7.76 -15.67
C VAL A 56 -7.68 8.89 -15.41
N ALA A 57 -7.49 9.80 -16.38
CA ALA A 57 -6.60 10.96 -16.19
C ALA A 57 -7.05 11.89 -15.05
N GLN A 58 -8.34 12.00 -14.79
CA GLN A 58 -8.86 12.77 -13.66
C GLN A 58 -8.61 12.05 -12.33
N VAL A 59 -8.83 10.73 -12.27
CA VAL A 59 -8.53 9.92 -11.08
C VAL A 59 -7.04 10.00 -10.74
N VAL A 60 -6.15 9.88 -11.72
CA VAL A 60 -4.70 10.00 -11.51
C VAL A 60 -4.34 11.36 -10.91
N ARG A 61 -4.87 12.46 -11.45
CA ARG A 61 -4.61 13.81 -10.88
C ARG A 61 -5.05 13.96 -9.42
N VAL A 62 -6.19 13.36 -9.07
CA VAL A 62 -6.65 13.35 -7.66
C VAL A 62 -5.70 12.53 -6.79
N LEU A 63 -5.23 11.40 -7.29
CA LEU A 63 -4.28 10.55 -6.56
C LEU A 63 -2.92 11.21 -6.38
N ASP A 64 -2.45 12.02 -7.34
CA ASP A 64 -1.19 12.78 -7.21
C ASP A 64 -1.19 13.73 -5.98
N GLU A 65 -2.36 14.28 -5.64
CA GLU A 65 -2.50 15.13 -4.43
C GLU A 65 -2.59 14.31 -3.13
N ILE A 66 -3.11 13.09 -3.21
CA ILE A 66 -3.39 12.21 -2.06
C ILE A 66 -2.18 11.33 -1.71
N ASP A 67 -1.43 10.88 -2.70
CA ASP A 67 -0.44 9.82 -2.55
C ASP A 67 0.70 10.20 -1.62
N GLY A 68 1.24 11.39 -1.75
CA GLY A 68 2.29 11.88 -0.87
C GLY A 68 1.86 11.94 0.62
N PRO A 69 0.76 12.63 0.96
CA PRO A 69 0.19 12.63 2.31
C PRO A 69 -0.14 11.22 2.84
N TRP A 70 -0.74 10.36 2.01
CA TRP A 70 -1.06 8.98 2.42
C TRP A 70 0.20 8.17 2.73
N PHE A 71 1.22 8.25 1.88
CA PHE A 71 2.48 7.53 2.10
C PHE A 71 3.20 8.01 3.36
N ARG A 72 3.17 9.31 3.66
CA ARG A 72 3.75 9.87 4.89
C ARG A 72 2.96 9.52 6.15
N ALA A 73 1.64 9.29 6.03
CA ALA A 73 0.79 8.94 7.17
C ALA A 73 1.27 7.69 7.92
N ARG A 74 1.97 6.75 7.26
CA ARG A 74 2.57 5.55 7.89
C ARG A 74 3.55 5.86 9.03
N ASN A 75 4.12 7.08 9.05
CA ASN A 75 5.09 7.51 10.05
C ASN A 75 4.44 8.24 11.24
N LEU A 76 3.11 8.45 11.19
CA LEU A 76 2.36 9.10 12.25
C LEU A 76 2.03 8.11 13.38
N PRO A 77 1.79 8.60 14.61
CA PRO A 77 1.14 7.81 15.65
C PRO A 77 -0.19 7.24 15.15
N VAL A 78 -0.57 6.05 15.65
CA VAL A 78 -1.71 5.27 15.13
C VAL A 78 -3.00 6.10 15.02
N ASP A 79 -3.31 6.91 16.02
CA ASP A 79 -4.55 7.72 16.01
C ASP A 79 -4.50 8.81 14.93
N GLN A 80 -3.38 9.53 14.80
CA GLN A 80 -3.19 10.55 13.76
C GLN A 80 -3.14 9.93 12.36
N GLN A 81 -2.56 8.72 12.23
CA GLN A 81 -2.57 7.97 10.98
C GLN A 81 -4.01 7.68 10.54
N ARG A 82 -4.87 7.24 11.47
CA ARG A 82 -6.28 6.95 11.19
C ARG A 82 -7.05 8.18 10.74
N GLU A 83 -6.91 9.29 11.47
CA GLU A 83 -7.55 10.56 11.11
C GLU A 83 -7.12 10.98 9.71
N LYS A 84 -5.82 10.91 9.41
CA LYS A 84 -5.30 11.28 8.09
C LYS A 84 -5.82 10.36 6.98
N ILE A 85 -5.88 9.07 7.22
CA ILE A 85 -6.44 8.11 6.24
C ILE A 85 -7.93 8.37 6.02
N ALA A 86 -8.70 8.66 7.07
CA ALA A 86 -10.12 8.99 6.95
C ALA A 86 -10.33 10.30 6.15
N GLU A 87 -9.55 11.35 6.44
CA GLU A 87 -9.56 12.61 5.71
C GLU A 87 -9.27 12.39 4.21
N LEU A 88 -8.21 11.67 3.88
CA LEU A 88 -7.81 11.40 2.49
C LEU A 88 -8.83 10.53 1.75
N THR A 89 -9.46 9.58 2.46
CA THR A 89 -10.54 8.75 1.89
C THR A 89 -11.74 9.63 1.55
N ALA A 90 -12.16 10.51 2.46
CA ALA A 90 -13.27 11.43 2.21
C ALA A 90 -12.97 12.42 1.06
N GLN A 91 -11.74 12.92 0.99
CA GLN A 91 -11.28 13.75 -0.13
C GLN A 91 -11.39 13.01 -1.46
N LEU A 92 -10.92 11.76 -1.52
CA LEU A 92 -11.01 10.90 -2.70
C LEU A 92 -12.48 10.63 -3.09
N GLU A 93 -13.32 10.25 -2.14
CA GLU A 93 -14.75 9.99 -2.37
C GLU A 93 -15.46 11.22 -2.94
N SER A 94 -15.20 12.39 -2.38
CA SER A 94 -15.74 13.67 -2.87
C SER A 94 -15.31 13.97 -4.30
N ALA A 95 -14.03 13.77 -4.62
CA ALA A 95 -13.52 13.97 -5.98
C ALA A 95 -14.13 12.97 -6.97
N LEU A 96 -14.20 11.68 -6.61
CA LEU A 96 -14.80 10.62 -7.43
C LEU A 96 -16.29 10.89 -7.70
N ALA A 97 -17.02 11.52 -6.78
CA ALA A 97 -18.39 11.89 -6.98
C ALA A 97 -18.59 12.88 -8.17
N GLY A 98 -17.59 13.70 -8.46
CA GLY A 98 -17.59 14.59 -9.63
C GLY A 98 -17.08 13.96 -10.93
N ILE A 99 -16.34 12.85 -10.83
CA ILE A 99 -15.71 12.18 -11.98
C ILE A 99 -16.55 11.02 -12.51
N LEU A 100 -17.13 10.23 -11.60
CA LEU A 100 -17.80 8.97 -11.89
C LEU A 100 -19.32 9.17 -12.10
N SER A 101 -19.90 8.40 -13.03
CA SER A 101 -21.34 8.29 -13.17
C SER A 101 -22.00 7.63 -11.95
N LEU A 102 -23.33 7.70 -11.84
CA LEU A 102 -24.06 7.02 -10.75
C LEU A 102 -23.83 5.50 -10.76
N GLU A 103 -23.80 4.88 -11.93
CA GLU A 103 -23.55 3.45 -12.09
C GLU A 103 -22.12 3.08 -11.66
N GLN A 104 -21.14 3.87 -12.11
CA GLN A 104 -19.74 3.66 -11.72
C GLN A 104 -19.53 3.82 -10.21
N ARG A 105 -20.18 4.80 -9.58
CA ARG A 105 -20.15 4.97 -8.11
C ARG A 105 -20.80 3.80 -7.37
N SER A 106 -21.94 3.31 -7.88
CA SER A 106 -22.58 2.11 -7.34
C SER A 106 -21.62 0.90 -7.43
N ARG A 107 -20.94 0.73 -8.57
CA ARG A 107 -19.97 -0.34 -8.76
C ARG A 107 -18.76 -0.19 -7.85
N VAL A 108 -18.23 1.01 -7.64
CA VAL A 108 -17.17 1.27 -6.64
C VAL A 108 -17.58 0.81 -5.25
N ASN A 109 -18.80 1.13 -4.82
CA ASN A 109 -19.30 0.69 -3.51
C ASN A 109 -19.41 -0.84 -3.42
N GLN A 110 -19.86 -1.51 -4.48
CA GLN A 110 -19.88 -2.97 -4.54
C GLN A 110 -18.48 -3.58 -4.42
N LEU A 111 -17.50 -3.02 -5.14
CA LEU A 111 -16.10 -3.44 -5.05
C LEU A 111 -15.52 -3.22 -3.65
N ILE A 112 -15.84 -2.10 -2.99
CA ILE A 112 -15.45 -1.86 -1.60
C ILE A 112 -16.05 -2.93 -0.69
N CYS A 113 -17.34 -3.24 -0.83
CA CYS A 113 -17.99 -4.29 -0.05
C CYS A 113 -17.35 -5.67 -0.27
N GLN A 114 -17.04 -6.02 -1.51
CA GLN A 114 -16.35 -7.28 -1.82
C GLN A 114 -14.94 -7.33 -1.21
N ALA A 115 -14.16 -6.24 -1.33
CA ALA A 115 -12.80 -6.17 -0.78
C ALA A 115 -12.78 -6.25 0.74
N LEU A 116 -13.77 -5.67 1.41
CA LEU A 116 -13.95 -5.76 2.87
C LEU A 116 -14.44 -7.15 3.32
N GLY A 117 -15.09 -7.90 2.44
CA GLY A 117 -15.67 -9.20 2.77
C GLY A 117 -16.68 -9.08 3.91
N THR A 118 -16.53 -9.92 4.95
CA THR A 118 -17.41 -9.91 6.13
C THR A 118 -17.46 -8.55 6.83
N ARG A 119 -16.38 -7.78 6.79
CA ARG A 119 -16.27 -6.49 7.50
C ARG A 119 -17.05 -5.36 6.85
N MET A 120 -17.61 -5.56 5.65
CA MET A 120 -18.51 -4.59 5.04
C MET A 120 -19.69 -4.22 5.93
N VAL A 121 -20.16 -5.12 6.81
CA VAL A 121 -21.28 -4.89 7.73
C VAL A 121 -20.99 -3.86 8.84
N LEU A 122 -19.76 -3.36 8.93
CA LEU A 122 -19.38 -2.25 9.82
C LEU A 122 -19.49 -0.88 9.15
N ARG A 123 -19.73 -0.81 7.84
CA ARG A 123 -19.93 0.46 7.12
C ARG A 123 -21.31 1.02 7.43
N ASP A 124 -21.38 2.32 7.68
CA ASP A 124 -22.64 2.99 8.05
C ASP A 124 -23.71 2.87 6.96
N ASP A 125 -23.32 2.97 5.68
CA ASP A 125 -24.21 2.79 4.54
C ASP A 125 -24.76 1.35 4.45
N VAL A 126 -23.93 0.35 4.72
CA VAL A 126 -24.34 -1.07 4.76
C VAL A 126 -25.20 -1.38 5.98
N VAL A 127 -24.84 -0.85 7.16
CA VAL A 127 -25.64 -0.95 8.38
C VAL A 127 -27.06 -0.42 8.14
N SER A 128 -27.14 0.76 7.49
CA SER A 128 -28.42 1.39 7.14
C SER A 128 -29.20 0.59 6.10
N ALA A 129 -28.54 0.14 5.03
CA ALA A 129 -29.17 -0.63 3.95
C ALA A 129 -29.71 -1.98 4.42
N LEU A 130 -29.01 -2.65 5.36
CA LEU A 130 -29.43 -3.92 5.94
C LEU A 130 -30.37 -3.76 7.15
N GLY A 131 -30.59 -2.52 7.64
CA GLY A 131 -31.39 -2.27 8.84
C GLY A 131 -30.85 -3.00 10.07
N LEU A 132 -29.51 -3.05 10.23
CA LEU A 132 -28.88 -3.74 11.37
C LEU A 132 -29.15 -3.01 12.68
N SER A 133 -29.54 -3.77 13.72
CA SER A 133 -29.65 -3.21 15.08
C SER A 133 -28.28 -2.92 15.67
N ALA A 134 -28.22 -1.98 16.63
CA ALA A 134 -27.00 -1.70 17.37
C ALA A 134 -26.39 -2.93 18.04
N ASP A 135 -27.24 -3.81 18.59
CA ASP A 135 -26.78 -5.06 19.21
C ASP A 135 -26.15 -6.02 18.19
N THR A 136 -26.71 -6.10 16.98
CA THR A 136 -26.15 -6.90 15.89
C THR A 136 -24.79 -6.37 15.46
N VAL A 137 -24.68 -5.04 15.31
CA VAL A 137 -23.40 -4.39 14.96
C VAL A 137 -22.35 -4.62 16.07
N LEU A 138 -22.76 -4.53 17.33
CA LEU A 138 -21.86 -4.83 18.46
C LEU A 138 -21.37 -6.27 18.43
N ALA A 139 -22.27 -7.25 18.20
CA ALA A 139 -21.90 -8.65 18.08
C ALA A 139 -20.93 -8.93 16.93
N PHE A 140 -21.06 -8.21 15.81
CA PHE A 140 -20.08 -8.28 14.71
C PHE A 140 -18.73 -7.72 15.14
N ARG A 141 -18.69 -6.55 15.80
CA ARG A 141 -17.44 -5.95 16.30
C ARG A 141 -16.69 -6.89 17.24
N GLU A 142 -17.39 -7.52 18.18
CA GLU A 142 -16.80 -8.49 19.11
C GLU A 142 -16.22 -9.72 18.37
N ALA A 143 -16.96 -10.25 17.39
CA ALA A 143 -16.49 -11.38 16.58
C ALA A 143 -15.24 -11.02 15.78
N PHE A 144 -15.17 -9.81 15.20
CA PHE A 144 -14.01 -9.34 14.45
C PHE A 144 -12.80 -9.07 15.35
N GLN A 145 -13.02 -8.50 16.54
CA GLN A 145 -11.96 -8.30 17.53
C GLN A 145 -11.31 -9.61 17.94
N GLU A 146 -12.13 -10.63 18.20
CA GLU A 146 -11.62 -11.98 18.54
C GLU A 146 -10.82 -12.59 17.38
N THR A 147 -11.30 -12.40 16.12
CA THR A 147 -10.56 -12.85 14.93
C THR A 147 -9.20 -12.15 14.82
N ASP A 148 -9.17 -10.82 14.99
CA ASP A 148 -7.94 -10.04 14.90
C ASP A 148 -6.94 -10.39 16.00
N ARG A 149 -7.43 -10.55 17.24
CA ARG A 149 -6.60 -10.98 18.36
C ARG A 149 -5.92 -12.32 18.06
N ARG A 150 -6.68 -13.30 17.58
CA ARG A 150 -6.14 -14.63 17.22
C ARG A 150 -5.20 -14.57 16.03
N ALA A 151 -5.51 -13.77 15.01
CA ALA A 151 -4.62 -13.58 13.87
C ALA A 151 -3.27 -12.96 14.30
N ALA A 152 -3.28 -12.00 15.23
CA ALA A 152 -2.07 -11.43 15.80
C ALA A 152 -1.24 -12.49 16.59
N GLU A 153 -1.88 -13.38 17.33
CA GLU A 153 -1.21 -14.49 18.02
C GLU A 153 -0.55 -15.46 17.03
N ILE A 154 -1.24 -15.84 15.94
CA ILE A 154 -0.69 -16.68 14.86
C ILE A 154 0.54 -15.98 14.23
N GLN A 155 0.42 -14.70 13.92
CA GLN A 155 1.53 -13.92 13.36
C GLN A 155 2.75 -13.87 14.30
N LYS A 156 2.52 -13.73 15.60
CA LYS A 156 3.58 -13.77 16.62
C LYS A 156 4.30 -15.11 16.63
N LYS A 157 3.55 -16.23 16.61
CA LYS A 157 4.12 -17.58 16.56
C LYS A 157 4.91 -17.82 15.27
N LEU A 158 4.40 -17.36 14.13
CA LEU A 158 5.10 -17.42 12.84
C LEU A 158 6.42 -16.65 12.88
N SER A 159 6.40 -15.43 13.43
CA SER A 159 7.61 -14.60 13.57
C SER A 159 8.65 -15.18 14.54
N ALA A 160 8.18 -15.96 15.54
CA ALA A 160 9.05 -16.66 16.49
C ALA A 160 9.55 -18.03 15.96
N ASN A 161 9.19 -18.41 14.73
CA ASN A 161 9.41 -19.75 14.15
C ASN A 161 8.79 -20.91 14.98
N GLU A 162 7.76 -20.63 15.77
CA GLU A 162 6.99 -21.62 16.54
C GLU A 162 5.90 -22.28 15.69
N LEU A 163 5.57 -21.69 14.55
CA LEU A 163 4.57 -22.16 13.60
C LEU A 163 5.12 -21.99 12.18
N ASP A 164 4.95 -22.99 11.31
CA ASP A 164 5.31 -22.87 9.92
C ASP A 164 4.24 -22.09 9.10
N ALA A 165 4.63 -21.63 7.92
CA ALA A 165 3.77 -20.80 7.09
C ALA A 165 2.51 -21.52 6.59
N GLN A 166 2.56 -22.83 6.39
CA GLN A 166 1.40 -23.62 5.95
C GLN A 166 0.39 -23.74 7.08
N ALA A 167 0.82 -24.12 8.27
CA ALA A 167 -0.03 -24.25 9.46
C ALA A 167 -0.64 -22.89 9.85
N ALA A 168 0.16 -21.80 9.79
CA ALA A 168 -0.34 -20.45 10.02
C ALA A 168 -1.45 -20.07 9.03
N ASN A 169 -1.29 -20.40 7.75
CA ASN A 169 -2.29 -20.14 6.73
C ASN A 169 -3.58 -20.96 6.95
N GLU A 170 -3.46 -22.21 7.36
CA GLU A 170 -4.60 -23.07 7.70
C GLU A 170 -5.38 -22.51 8.90
N GLU A 171 -4.70 -22.10 9.98
CA GLU A 171 -5.34 -21.47 11.14
C GLU A 171 -6.07 -20.17 10.77
N VAL A 172 -5.45 -19.30 9.97
CA VAL A 172 -6.09 -18.06 9.48
C VAL A 172 -7.33 -18.36 8.63
N ASN A 173 -7.28 -19.37 7.77
CA ASN A 173 -8.44 -19.75 6.96
C ASN A 173 -9.60 -20.28 7.82
N GLN A 174 -9.31 -21.03 8.89
CA GLN A 174 -10.31 -21.47 9.86
C GLN A 174 -10.95 -20.29 10.60
N LEU A 175 -10.15 -19.29 11.01
CA LEU A 175 -10.68 -18.06 11.63
C LEU A 175 -11.62 -17.31 10.69
N LYS A 176 -11.24 -17.13 9.43
CA LYS A 176 -12.09 -16.50 8.41
C LYS A 176 -13.39 -17.27 8.14
N ALA A 177 -13.32 -18.60 8.16
CA ALA A 177 -14.50 -19.44 8.01
C ALA A 177 -15.46 -19.29 9.20
N LYS A 178 -14.93 -19.24 10.43
CA LYS A 178 -15.72 -19.02 11.65
C LYS A 178 -16.37 -17.62 11.66
N GLU A 179 -15.62 -16.59 11.27
CA GLU A 179 -16.13 -15.23 11.13
C GLU A 179 -17.33 -15.18 10.16
N ARG A 180 -17.22 -15.79 8.98
CA ARG A 180 -18.33 -15.91 8.03
C ARG A 180 -19.54 -16.65 8.61
N GLN A 181 -19.31 -17.74 9.34
CA GLN A 181 -20.41 -18.48 9.99
C GLN A 181 -21.15 -17.61 11.02
N THR A 182 -20.41 -16.81 11.79
CA THR A 182 -20.99 -15.89 12.77
C THR A 182 -21.88 -14.86 12.06
N LEU A 183 -21.39 -14.24 10.98
CA LEU A 183 -22.17 -13.30 10.17
C LEU A 183 -23.46 -13.94 9.63
N VAL A 184 -23.35 -15.14 9.06
CA VAL A 184 -24.53 -15.87 8.52
C VAL A 184 -25.57 -16.18 9.60
N LYS A 185 -25.16 -16.44 10.84
CA LYS A 185 -26.08 -16.73 11.95
C LYS A 185 -26.80 -15.49 12.47
N LEU A 186 -26.15 -14.34 12.43
CA LEU A 186 -26.69 -13.07 12.96
C LEU A 186 -27.60 -12.35 11.97
N LEU A 187 -27.56 -12.68 10.69
CA LEU A 187 -28.35 -12.03 9.65
C LEU A 187 -29.63 -12.82 9.33
N SER A 188 -30.74 -12.09 9.08
CA SER A 188 -31.97 -12.67 8.53
C SER A 188 -31.78 -13.13 7.09
N ASN A 189 -32.76 -13.87 6.56
CA ASN A 189 -32.71 -14.31 5.16
C ASN A 189 -32.83 -13.10 4.18
N GLU A 190 -33.61 -12.10 4.51
CA GLU A 190 -33.77 -10.86 3.73
C GLU A 190 -32.44 -10.08 3.72
N GLN A 191 -31.79 -9.95 4.87
CA GLN A 191 -30.48 -9.30 4.98
C GLN A 191 -29.40 -10.02 4.17
N LYS A 192 -29.42 -11.36 4.19
CA LYS A 192 -28.51 -12.18 3.35
C LYS A 192 -28.75 -11.97 1.85
N ALA A 193 -29.99 -11.86 1.43
CA ALA A 193 -30.32 -11.57 0.02
C ALA A 193 -29.79 -10.17 -0.38
N SER A 194 -30.01 -9.17 0.48
CA SER A 194 -29.53 -7.79 0.23
C SER A 194 -28.00 -7.68 0.17
N ILE A 195 -27.24 -8.56 0.84
CA ILE A 195 -25.77 -8.61 0.70
C ILE A 195 -25.37 -8.88 -0.77
N GLY A 196 -26.10 -9.72 -1.48
CA GLY A 196 -25.86 -9.99 -2.91
C GLY A 196 -25.98 -8.74 -3.77
N GLU A 197 -26.98 -7.87 -3.49
CA GLU A 197 -27.15 -6.59 -4.18
C GLU A 197 -26.03 -5.59 -3.82
N LEU A 198 -25.66 -5.54 -2.55
CA LEU A 198 -24.60 -4.66 -2.05
C LEU A 198 -23.19 -5.06 -2.55
N THR A 199 -22.98 -6.32 -2.88
CA THR A 199 -21.71 -6.81 -3.44
C THR A 199 -21.71 -6.86 -4.97
N GLY A 200 -22.87 -7.01 -5.60
CA GLY A 200 -23.01 -7.07 -7.06
C GLY A 200 -22.26 -8.23 -7.70
N GLU A 201 -21.89 -8.07 -8.97
CA GLU A 201 -21.13 -9.06 -9.72
C GLU A 201 -19.73 -9.27 -9.12
N ALA A 202 -19.31 -10.55 -9.00
CA ALA A 202 -18.04 -10.89 -8.39
C ALA A 202 -16.85 -10.39 -9.21
N PHE A 203 -15.91 -9.73 -8.55
CA PHE A 203 -14.66 -9.26 -9.14
C PHE A 203 -13.49 -10.12 -8.65
N ASP A 204 -12.58 -10.46 -9.57
CA ASP A 204 -11.36 -11.19 -9.23
C ASP A 204 -10.23 -10.23 -8.77
N PHE A 205 -10.13 -10.01 -7.47
CA PHE A 205 -9.11 -9.16 -6.87
C PHE A 205 -7.67 -9.68 -7.08
N SER A 206 -7.46 -10.90 -7.56
CA SER A 206 -6.11 -11.37 -7.91
C SER A 206 -5.51 -10.61 -9.09
N GLN A 207 -6.32 -9.88 -9.84
CA GLN A 207 -5.89 -9.02 -10.95
C GLN A 207 -5.36 -7.66 -10.47
N VAL A 208 -5.69 -7.23 -9.24
CA VAL A 208 -5.20 -5.96 -8.68
C VAL A 208 -3.73 -6.09 -8.34
N ARG A 209 -2.89 -5.29 -9.00
CA ARG A 209 -1.44 -5.30 -8.88
C ARG A 209 -0.90 -4.06 -8.18
N ARG A 210 -1.56 -2.94 -8.37
CA ARG A 210 -1.13 -1.63 -7.88
C ARG A 210 -2.00 -1.16 -6.73
N THR A 211 -1.49 -1.31 -5.51
CA THR A 211 -2.19 -0.93 -4.28
C THR A 211 -1.49 0.18 -3.50
N TYR A 212 -0.34 0.64 -4.01
CA TYR A 212 0.46 1.71 -3.43
C TYR A 212 0.73 2.81 -4.46
N PRO A 213 1.06 4.03 -4.03
CA PRO A 213 1.53 5.10 -4.90
C PRO A 213 2.70 4.65 -5.77
N LEU A 214 2.78 5.17 -6.98
CA LEU A 214 4.01 5.07 -7.76
C LEU A 214 5.06 5.98 -7.13
N ALA A 215 6.32 5.57 -7.20
CA ALA A 215 7.41 6.48 -6.90
C ALA A 215 7.38 7.65 -7.90
N PRO A 216 7.62 8.89 -7.45
CA PRO A 216 7.79 10.02 -8.36
C PRO A 216 8.89 9.72 -9.37
N GLU A 217 8.75 10.25 -10.60
CA GLU A 217 9.78 10.10 -11.61
C GLU A 217 11.07 10.83 -11.19
N LEU A 218 12.20 10.27 -11.58
CA LEU A 218 13.51 10.89 -11.32
C LEU A 218 13.69 12.12 -12.20
N SER A 219 13.33 13.24 -11.69
CA SER A 219 13.37 14.54 -12.37
C SER A 219 13.84 15.63 -11.43
N GLY A 220 14.02 16.80 -11.96
CA GLY A 220 14.28 17.98 -11.21
C GLY A 220 15.15 18.97 -12.00
N GLU A 221 14.90 20.25 -11.81
CA GLU A 221 15.75 21.31 -12.32
C GLU A 221 17.13 21.19 -11.65
N GLY A 222 18.19 21.00 -12.45
CA GLY A 222 19.55 20.80 -11.96
C GLY A 222 19.92 19.35 -11.60
N ALA A 223 19.06 18.37 -11.87
CA ALA A 223 19.45 16.96 -11.81
C ALA A 223 20.33 16.61 -13.02
N THR A 224 21.50 16.04 -12.77
CA THR A 224 22.46 15.70 -13.81
C THR A 224 23.03 14.31 -13.58
N TRP A 225 22.99 13.46 -14.60
CA TRP A 225 23.58 12.12 -14.51
C TRP A 225 25.12 12.22 -14.53
N ILE A 226 25.74 11.64 -13.51
CA ILE A 226 27.19 11.49 -13.43
C ILE A 226 27.63 10.33 -14.31
N GLN A 227 26.87 9.22 -14.26
CA GLN A 227 27.09 8.02 -15.08
C GLN A 227 25.82 7.18 -15.19
N GLY A 228 25.76 6.32 -16.22
CA GLY A 228 24.74 5.27 -16.38
C GLY A 228 23.33 5.76 -16.71
N GLY A 229 23.15 7.03 -17.06
CA GLY A 229 21.86 7.59 -17.42
C GLY A 229 21.89 8.41 -18.72
N PRO A 230 20.77 9.08 -19.09
CA PRO A 230 19.54 9.22 -18.31
C PRO A 230 18.72 7.93 -18.24
N LEU A 231 18.03 7.71 -17.10
CA LEU A 231 17.09 6.63 -16.88
C LEU A 231 15.78 7.23 -16.34
N THR A 232 14.65 6.61 -16.71
CA THR A 232 13.35 6.91 -16.14
C THR A 232 12.81 5.69 -15.40
N LEU A 233 12.04 5.90 -14.33
CA LEU A 233 11.40 4.79 -13.62
C LEU A 233 10.35 4.11 -14.51
N GLU A 234 9.76 4.83 -15.47
CA GLU A 234 8.84 4.27 -16.45
C GLU A 234 9.53 3.23 -17.35
N GLU A 235 10.71 3.52 -17.89
CA GLU A 235 11.50 2.59 -18.70
C GLU A 235 12.00 1.37 -17.93
N LEU A 236 12.10 1.51 -16.60
CA LEU A 236 12.55 0.44 -15.71
C LEU A 236 11.41 -0.46 -15.22
N ARG A 237 10.18 -0.28 -15.70
CA ARG A 237 9.05 -1.14 -15.33
C ARG A 237 9.34 -2.61 -15.60
N GLY A 238 8.98 -3.45 -14.64
CA GLY A 238 9.27 -4.90 -14.67
C GLY A 238 10.61 -5.27 -14.05
N LYS A 239 11.46 -4.30 -13.70
CA LYS A 239 12.70 -4.49 -12.94
C LYS A 239 12.50 -4.14 -11.46
N VAL A 240 13.38 -4.61 -10.61
CA VAL A 240 13.51 -4.15 -9.23
C VAL A 240 14.45 -2.96 -9.22
N VAL A 241 13.96 -1.80 -8.78
CA VAL A 241 14.78 -0.58 -8.68
C VAL A 241 15.07 -0.26 -7.22
N ALA A 242 16.34 -0.16 -6.87
CA ALA A 242 16.80 0.28 -5.54
C ALA A 242 17.36 1.70 -5.65
N VAL A 243 16.64 2.67 -5.08
CA VAL A 243 17.10 4.06 -5.03
C VAL A 243 17.90 4.28 -3.74
N HIS A 244 19.14 4.72 -3.88
CA HIS A 244 20.04 5.02 -2.78
C HIS A 244 20.34 6.52 -2.72
N PHE A 245 19.63 7.24 -1.86
CA PHE A 245 19.97 8.62 -1.55
C PHE A 245 21.23 8.67 -0.68
N TYR A 246 22.23 9.45 -1.11
CA TYR A 246 23.50 9.56 -0.39
C TYR A 246 24.16 10.92 -0.60
N ALA A 247 25.09 11.24 0.30
CA ALA A 247 26.04 12.33 0.15
C ALA A 247 27.46 11.76 0.20
N PHE A 248 28.36 12.19 -0.69
CA PHE A 248 29.68 11.54 -0.77
C PHE A 248 30.58 11.81 0.45
N GLN A 249 30.31 12.86 1.21
CA GLN A 249 31.03 13.15 2.47
C GLN A 249 30.37 12.49 3.70
N CYS A 250 29.22 11.89 3.56
CA CYS A 250 28.48 11.24 4.63
C CYS A 250 29.11 9.87 4.97
N ILE A 251 29.74 9.75 6.13
CA ILE A 251 30.43 8.51 6.55
C ILE A 251 29.48 7.30 6.64
N ASN A 252 28.21 7.51 7.00
CA ASN A 252 27.23 6.44 7.06
C ASN A 252 26.86 5.96 5.65
N CYS A 253 26.81 6.87 4.68
CA CYS A 253 26.57 6.54 3.29
C CYS A 253 27.75 5.74 2.72
N GLN A 254 28.98 6.18 2.96
CA GLN A 254 30.19 5.47 2.52
C GLN A 254 30.26 4.04 3.05
N ARG A 255 29.86 3.81 4.31
CA ARG A 255 29.80 2.46 4.90
C ARG A 255 28.80 1.53 4.20
N ASN A 256 27.83 2.07 3.49
CA ASN A 256 26.83 1.30 2.77
C ASN A 256 27.23 1.00 1.32
N PHE A 257 28.17 1.73 0.70
CA PHE A 257 28.59 1.51 -0.68
C PHE A 257 28.97 0.06 -1.00
N PRO A 258 29.76 -0.65 -0.18
CA PRO A 258 30.11 -2.04 -0.46
C PRO A 258 28.89 -2.97 -0.57
N HIS A 259 27.81 -2.69 0.15
CA HIS A 259 26.58 -3.49 0.08
C HIS A 259 25.83 -3.24 -1.24
N TYR A 260 25.71 -1.98 -1.66
CA TYR A 260 25.07 -1.65 -2.94
C TYR A 260 25.89 -2.15 -4.13
N GLN A 261 27.21 -2.05 -4.07
CA GLN A 261 28.12 -2.61 -5.09
C GLN A 261 27.96 -4.13 -5.20
N ALA A 262 27.98 -4.84 -4.08
CA ALA A 262 27.76 -6.29 -4.06
C ALA A 262 26.37 -6.70 -4.60
N TRP A 263 25.34 -5.90 -4.35
CA TRP A 263 24.03 -6.16 -4.92
C TRP A 263 24.00 -5.86 -6.42
N HIS A 264 24.62 -4.78 -6.87
CA HIS A 264 24.75 -4.49 -8.29
C HIS A 264 25.45 -5.62 -9.03
N GLU A 265 26.61 -6.04 -8.56
CA GLU A 265 27.41 -7.13 -9.12
C GLU A 265 26.63 -8.48 -9.16
N SER A 266 25.89 -8.79 -8.08
CA SER A 266 25.20 -10.08 -7.94
C SER A 266 23.86 -10.17 -8.67
N TYR A 267 23.19 -9.04 -8.94
CA TYR A 267 21.79 -9.04 -9.37
C TYR A 267 21.48 -8.13 -10.56
N ALA A 268 22.41 -7.36 -11.10
CA ALA A 268 22.13 -6.47 -12.23
C ALA A 268 21.66 -7.26 -13.46
N ASP A 269 22.29 -8.40 -13.74
CA ASP A 269 21.92 -9.34 -14.81
C ASP A 269 20.59 -10.08 -14.53
N LYS A 270 20.09 -10.04 -13.28
CA LYS A 270 18.83 -10.66 -12.86
C LYS A 270 17.69 -9.65 -12.73
N GLY A 271 17.90 -8.43 -13.21
CA GLY A 271 16.87 -7.39 -13.27
C GLY A 271 16.82 -6.44 -12.07
N LEU A 272 17.86 -6.38 -11.24
CA LEU A 272 18.04 -5.29 -10.26
C LEU A 272 18.70 -4.09 -10.95
N VAL A 273 18.14 -2.91 -10.75
CA VAL A 273 18.79 -1.64 -11.10
C VAL A 273 19.00 -0.84 -9.82
N ILE A 274 20.23 -0.47 -9.52
CA ILE A 274 20.53 0.45 -8.42
C ILE A 274 20.73 1.83 -9.03
N ILE A 275 20.13 2.84 -8.42
CA ILE A 275 20.30 4.24 -8.80
C ILE A 275 20.78 5.01 -7.56
N GLY A 276 22.01 5.49 -7.58
CA GLY A 276 22.52 6.40 -6.58
C GLY A 276 22.02 7.81 -6.86
N ILE A 277 21.36 8.44 -5.89
CA ILE A 277 20.98 9.86 -5.97
C ILE A 277 21.85 10.61 -4.98
N GLN A 278 22.84 11.32 -5.52
CA GLN A 278 23.71 12.16 -4.71
C GLN A 278 22.96 13.45 -4.34
N THR A 279 22.50 13.52 -3.11
CA THR A 279 21.79 14.65 -2.52
C THR A 279 22.73 15.40 -1.59
N PRO A 280 23.02 16.70 -1.86
CA PRO A 280 24.07 17.41 -1.15
C PRO A 280 23.66 17.79 0.28
N GLU A 281 24.51 17.48 1.26
CA GLU A 281 24.45 17.99 2.63
C GLU A 281 25.32 19.24 2.81
N THR A 282 26.33 19.42 1.94
CA THR A 282 27.28 20.55 1.98
C THR A 282 27.34 21.30 0.64
N ALA A 283 27.88 22.52 0.66
CA ALA A 283 28.09 23.29 -0.57
C ALA A 283 29.07 22.59 -1.54
N THR A 284 30.04 21.86 -1.01
CA THR A 284 31.04 21.12 -1.78
C THR A 284 30.39 20.01 -2.63
N GLU A 285 29.34 19.41 -2.13
CA GLU A 285 28.60 18.33 -2.75
C GLU A 285 27.64 18.80 -3.86
N ARG A 286 27.57 20.10 -4.08
CA ARG A 286 26.85 20.73 -5.22
C ARG A 286 27.76 20.94 -6.44
N ASN A 287 29.03 20.59 -6.36
CA ASN A 287 29.97 20.74 -7.47
C ASN A 287 30.08 19.44 -8.25
N PHE A 288 29.76 19.49 -9.55
CA PHE A 288 29.74 18.33 -10.44
C PHE A 288 31.08 17.57 -10.46
N ASP A 289 32.19 18.29 -10.65
CA ASP A 289 33.51 17.65 -10.78
C ASP A 289 33.91 16.90 -9.51
N ARG A 290 33.54 17.45 -8.34
CA ARG A 290 33.81 16.80 -7.04
C ARG A 290 32.94 15.57 -6.83
N VAL A 291 31.66 15.64 -7.22
CA VAL A 291 30.78 14.46 -7.17
C VAL A 291 31.28 13.36 -8.11
N ALA A 292 31.64 13.73 -9.35
CA ALA A 292 32.18 12.78 -10.33
C ALA A 292 33.50 12.15 -9.86
N ALA A 293 34.40 12.96 -9.24
CA ALA A 293 35.62 12.44 -8.67
C ALA A 293 35.39 11.48 -7.49
N ALA A 294 34.40 11.78 -6.64
CA ALA A 294 34.01 10.90 -5.52
C ALA A 294 33.42 9.59 -6.02
N VAL A 295 32.48 9.62 -6.98
CA VAL A 295 31.89 8.41 -7.60
C VAL A 295 32.98 7.49 -8.13
N LYS A 296 34.01 8.05 -8.78
CA LYS A 296 35.15 7.30 -9.28
C LYS A 296 36.06 6.78 -8.16
N SER A 297 36.31 7.58 -7.14
CA SER A 297 37.15 7.21 -5.98
C SER A 297 36.53 6.11 -5.14
N ASP A 298 35.22 6.14 -5.01
CA ASP A 298 34.43 5.16 -4.24
C ASP A 298 34.06 3.91 -5.07
N GLU A 299 34.60 3.82 -6.31
CA GLU A 299 34.42 2.69 -7.24
C GLU A 299 32.93 2.33 -7.49
N ILE A 300 32.05 3.37 -7.52
CA ILE A 300 30.62 3.17 -7.77
C ILE A 300 30.40 2.86 -9.26
N GLU A 301 29.88 1.67 -9.59
CA GLU A 301 29.66 1.22 -10.97
C GLU A 301 28.19 1.36 -11.41
N TYR A 302 27.25 1.44 -10.49
CA TYR A 302 25.83 1.62 -10.82
C TYR A 302 25.50 3.07 -11.25
N PRO A 303 24.36 3.31 -11.92
CA PRO A 303 23.91 4.64 -12.32
C PRO A 303 23.86 5.65 -11.17
N VAL A 304 24.35 6.87 -11.41
CA VAL A 304 24.39 7.94 -10.41
C VAL A 304 23.81 9.24 -10.99
N LEU A 305 22.82 9.76 -10.30
CA LEU A 305 22.18 11.06 -10.53
C LEU A 305 22.66 12.06 -9.46
N MET A 306 23.13 13.23 -9.87
CA MET A 306 23.39 14.35 -8.97
C MET A 306 22.12 15.21 -8.83
N ASP A 307 21.56 15.26 -7.64
CA ASP A 307 20.36 16.04 -7.28
C ASP A 307 20.77 17.33 -6.54
N ALA A 308 21.43 18.25 -7.26
CA ALA A 308 22.05 19.44 -6.67
C ALA A 308 21.08 20.34 -5.89
N GLN A 309 19.79 20.33 -6.20
CA GLN A 309 18.75 21.12 -5.53
C GLN A 309 17.93 20.29 -4.51
N SER A 310 18.25 19.01 -4.36
CA SER A 310 17.55 18.07 -3.46
C SER A 310 16.05 17.95 -3.81
N GLU A 311 15.69 18.00 -5.09
CA GLU A 311 14.30 17.90 -5.54
C GLU A 311 13.79 16.47 -5.47
N ASN A 312 14.61 15.50 -5.90
CA ASN A 312 14.27 14.08 -5.77
C ASN A 312 14.18 13.63 -4.29
N TRP A 313 14.94 14.26 -3.41
CA TRP A 313 14.84 14.02 -1.97
C TRP A 313 13.53 14.53 -1.36
N LYS A 314 12.98 15.62 -1.92
CA LYS A 314 11.77 16.28 -1.40
C LYS A 314 10.48 15.71 -1.98
N SER A 315 10.54 15.06 -3.15
CA SER A 315 9.39 14.43 -3.82
C SER A 315 8.96 13.16 -3.11
#